data_1d69ff86f738ec3a4a9ed0dd815e0a91
#
_entry.id   1d69ff86f738ec3a4a9ed0dd815e0a91
#
_cell.length_a   1.000
_cell.length_b   1.000
_cell.length_c   1.000
_cell.angle_alpha   90.00
_cell.angle_beta   90.00
_cell.angle_gamma   90.00
#
_symmetry.space_group_name_H-M   'P 1'
#
loop_
_entity.id
_entity.type
_entity.pdbx_description
1 polymer ?
#
loop_
_entity_poly.entity_id
_entity_poly.type
_entity_poly.pdbx_seq_one_letter_code
_entity_poly.pdbx_strand_id
1 'polypeptide(L)'
;MTEEQPFEVVRRYDGFVLRRYPSHVVAEVTVELPFEQAGNTAFRYLFGYITGQNRSRTSVAMTAPVVQSAGAGQKVAMTAPVIQHTTQEGGYAVAFVLPASMTEEAAPEPTDPRVSIRTVPPSLAAVARYSGRWSQDSYERHCSSLLYALEAEGLKAVGTPRFARFDPPFKPWFLRRNEVVVDVDENPGAPE
;
A
#
# COMPACT_ATOMS: atom_id res chain seq x y z
N MET A 1 -3.40 0.75 -18.47
CA MET A 1 -4.31 0.31 -17.39
C MET A 1 -3.40 0.12 -16.18
N THR A 2 -3.71 0.73 -15.04
CA THR A 2 -2.91 0.55 -13.81
C THR A 2 -3.23 -0.84 -13.25
N GLU A 3 -2.21 -1.64 -12.95
CA GLU A 3 -2.38 -2.93 -12.28
C GLU A 3 -3.01 -2.72 -10.89
N GLU A 4 -3.88 -3.62 -10.45
CA GLU A 4 -4.37 -3.63 -9.08
C GLU A 4 -3.68 -4.74 -8.28
N GLN A 5 -3.45 -4.48 -7.00
CA GLN A 5 -2.92 -5.49 -6.07
C GLN A 5 -3.81 -6.75 -6.10
N PRO A 6 -3.26 -7.93 -6.39
CA PRO A 6 -4.04 -9.16 -6.41
C PRO A 6 -4.55 -9.53 -5.02
N PHE A 7 -5.75 -10.09 -4.97
CA PHE A 7 -6.37 -10.66 -3.77
C PHE A 7 -7.36 -11.75 -4.15
N GLU A 8 -7.64 -12.62 -3.19
CA GLU A 8 -8.74 -13.60 -3.25
C GLU A 8 -9.88 -13.14 -2.35
N VAL A 9 -11.13 -13.23 -2.83
CA VAL A 9 -12.31 -12.99 -1.99
C VAL A 9 -12.62 -14.25 -1.20
N VAL A 10 -12.45 -14.19 0.12
CA VAL A 10 -12.73 -15.31 1.02
C VAL A 10 -14.20 -15.33 1.40
N ARG A 11 -14.77 -14.18 1.78
CA ARG A 11 -16.18 -14.05 2.17
C ARG A 11 -16.70 -12.64 1.97
N ARG A 12 -18.00 -12.53 1.68
CA ARG A 12 -18.70 -11.23 1.59
C ARG A 12 -19.64 -11.11 2.77
N TYR A 13 -19.60 -9.95 3.41
CA TYR A 13 -20.49 -9.54 4.48
C TYR A 13 -21.31 -8.31 4.06
N ASP A 14 -22.31 -7.96 4.86
CA ASP A 14 -22.98 -6.69 4.66
C ASP A 14 -22.04 -5.53 5.04
N GLY A 15 -21.74 -4.67 4.08
CA GLY A 15 -20.86 -3.51 4.25
C GLY A 15 -19.35 -3.76 4.08
N PHE A 16 -18.84 -5.01 4.07
CA PHE A 16 -17.43 -5.29 3.85
C PHE A 16 -17.16 -6.64 3.18
N VAL A 17 -15.94 -6.83 2.71
CA VAL A 17 -15.46 -8.06 2.07
C VAL A 17 -14.20 -8.54 2.77
N LEU A 18 -14.16 -9.82 3.10
CA LEU A 18 -12.95 -10.47 3.61
C LEU A 18 -12.10 -10.91 2.41
N ARG A 19 -10.86 -10.41 2.35
CA ARG A 19 -9.90 -10.69 1.27
C ARG A 19 -8.62 -11.28 1.83
N ARG A 20 -8.08 -12.24 1.11
CA ARG A 20 -6.73 -12.76 1.33
C ARG A 20 -5.78 -12.10 0.35
N TYR A 21 -4.77 -11.43 0.88
CA TYR A 21 -3.70 -10.84 0.09
C TYR A 21 -2.48 -11.75 0.10
N PRO A 22 -1.86 -12.04 -1.05
CA PRO A 22 -0.57 -12.73 -1.09
C PRO A 22 0.55 -11.83 -0.57
N SER A 23 1.71 -12.42 -0.30
CA SER A 23 2.93 -11.64 -0.07
C SER A 23 3.17 -10.69 -1.24
N HIS A 24 3.57 -9.47 -0.93
CA HIS A 24 3.81 -8.44 -1.94
C HIS A 24 4.90 -7.48 -1.48
N VAL A 25 5.52 -6.81 -2.44
CA VAL A 25 6.57 -5.82 -2.18
C VAL A 25 5.99 -4.41 -2.26
N VAL A 26 6.42 -3.55 -1.36
CA VAL A 26 6.04 -2.13 -1.34
C VAL A 26 7.26 -1.23 -1.35
N ALA A 27 7.12 -0.08 -1.99
CA ALA A 27 7.98 1.08 -1.77
C ALA A 27 7.28 2.00 -0.78
N GLU A 28 7.93 2.35 0.32
CA GLU A 28 7.31 3.06 1.44
C GLU A 28 8.12 4.28 1.87
N VAL A 29 7.42 5.33 2.26
CA VAL A 29 7.97 6.57 2.85
C VAL A 29 7.20 6.91 4.10
N THR A 30 7.92 7.19 5.20
CA THR A 30 7.34 7.73 6.43
C THR A 30 7.48 9.25 6.45
N VAL A 31 6.41 9.94 6.83
CA VAL A 31 6.37 11.40 6.96
C VAL A 31 5.65 11.81 8.24
N GLU A 32 6.16 12.86 8.89
CA GLU A 32 5.57 13.49 10.08
C GLU A 32 4.76 14.73 9.67
N LEU A 33 3.63 14.52 9.01
CA LEU A 33 2.76 15.56 8.48
C LEU A 33 1.30 15.20 8.77
N PRO A 34 0.36 16.18 8.78
CA PRO A 34 -1.08 15.89 8.85
C PRO A 34 -1.54 14.93 7.77
N PHE A 35 -2.59 14.16 8.04
CA PHE A 35 -3.12 13.08 7.20
C PHE A 35 -3.25 13.45 5.70
N GLU A 36 -3.86 14.62 5.42
CA GLU A 36 -4.09 15.08 4.05
C GLU A 36 -2.79 15.43 3.30
N GLN A 37 -1.79 15.94 4.03
CA GLN A 37 -0.51 16.35 3.48
C GLN A 37 0.45 15.17 3.33
N ALA A 38 0.38 14.21 4.24
CA ALA A 38 1.24 13.03 4.27
C ALA A 38 1.21 12.29 2.94
N GLY A 39 0.00 11.98 2.44
CA GLY A 39 -0.18 11.28 1.18
C GLY A 39 0.39 12.02 -0.03
N ASN A 40 0.20 13.33 -0.11
CA ASN A 40 0.68 14.14 -1.24
C ASN A 40 2.20 14.32 -1.22
N THR A 41 2.78 14.48 -0.03
CA THR A 41 4.23 14.66 0.14
C THR A 41 4.97 13.36 -0.14
N ALA A 42 4.54 12.25 0.46
CA ALA A 42 5.14 10.94 0.22
C ALA A 42 4.98 10.48 -1.23
N PHE A 43 3.83 10.79 -1.87
CA PHE A 43 3.60 10.47 -3.28
C PHE A 43 4.71 11.00 -4.19
N ARG A 44 5.23 12.20 -3.96
CA ARG A 44 6.30 12.77 -4.79
C ARG A 44 7.58 11.95 -4.73
N TYR A 45 7.97 11.46 -3.55
CA TYR A 45 9.15 10.62 -3.39
C TYR A 45 8.96 9.25 -4.03
N LEU A 46 7.81 8.63 -3.78
CA LEU A 46 7.45 7.33 -4.35
C LEU A 46 7.30 7.42 -5.88
N PHE A 47 6.71 8.51 -6.39
CA PHE A 47 6.61 8.74 -7.82
C PHE A 47 7.99 8.93 -8.47
N GLY A 48 8.89 9.67 -7.81
CA GLY A 48 10.29 9.75 -8.22
C GLY A 48 10.93 8.37 -8.34
N TYR A 49 10.76 7.52 -7.33
CA TYR A 49 11.28 6.16 -7.33
C TYR A 49 10.78 5.34 -8.53
N ILE A 50 9.46 5.28 -8.77
CA ILE A 50 8.91 4.46 -9.87
C ILE A 50 9.20 5.03 -11.26
N THR A 51 9.52 6.33 -11.37
CA THR A 51 9.85 6.98 -12.65
C THR A 51 11.33 7.00 -12.99
N GLY A 52 12.19 6.41 -12.13
CA GLY A 52 13.60 6.18 -12.41
C GLY A 52 14.60 6.83 -11.45
N GLN A 53 14.16 7.45 -10.34
CA GLN A 53 15.06 7.86 -9.26
C GLN A 53 15.47 6.65 -8.41
N ASN A 54 16.07 5.67 -9.07
CA ASN A 54 16.50 4.40 -8.50
C ASN A 54 17.73 3.87 -9.27
N ARG A 55 18.33 2.80 -8.76
CA ARG A 55 19.43 2.06 -9.42
C ARG A 55 18.96 0.65 -9.69
N SER A 56 19.08 0.20 -10.94
CA SER A 56 18.79 -1.21 -11.28
C SER A 56 19.73 -2.14 -10.51
N ARG A 57 19.17 -3.18 -9.87
CA ARG A 57 19.92 -4.25 -9.21
C ARG A 57 20.30 -5.38 -10.18
N THR A 58 19.98 -5.26 -11.47
CA THR A 58 20.32 -6.28 -12.45
C THR A 58 21.85 -6.37 -12.57
N SER A 59 22.43 -7.43 -12.03
CA SER A 59 23.84 -7.78 -12.23
C SER A 59 24.02 -8.13 -13.70
N VAL A 60 24.65 -7.24 -14.47
CA VAL A 60 25.14 -7.59 -15.79
C VAL A 60 26.35 -8.48 -15.57
N ALA A 61 26.29 -9.73 -16.06
CA ALA A 61 27.44 -10.63 -16.05
C ALA A 61 28.63 -9.89 -16.67
N MET A 62 29.73 -9.79 -15.90
CA MET A 62 30.94 -9.08 -16.33
C MET A 62 31.57 -9.81 -17.49
N THR A 63 31.36 -9.35 -18.71
CA THR A 63 32.24 -9.58 -19.85
C THR A 63 33.04 -8.29 -20.05
N ALA A 64 34.36 -8.40 -20.04
CA ALA A 64 35.26 -7.26 -20.31
C ALA A 64 35.00 -6.68 -21.71
N PRO A 65 35.05 -5.34 -21.90
CA PRO A 65 35.63 -4.30 -21.05
C PRO A 65 34.64 -3.66 -20.07
N VAL A 66 35.12 -3.18 -18.93
CA VAL A 66 34.36 -2.47 -17.92
C VAL A 66 33.96 -1.11 -18.48
N VAL A 67 32.73 -1.00 -19.01
CA VAL A 67 32.09 0.28 -19.22
C VAL A 67 31.33 0.60 -17.93
N GLN A 68 31.83 1.55 -17.13
CA GLN A 68 31.09 2.13 -16.01
C GLN A 68 29.93 2.97 -16.58
N SER A 69 28.81 2.35 -16.91
CA SER A 69 27.55 3.08 -17.01
C SER A 69 26.98 3.18 -15.59
N ALA A 70 26.84 4.41 -15.09
CA ALA A 70 25.99 4.67 -13.94
C ALA A 70 24.63 4.03 -14.26
N GLY A 71 24.18 3.06 -13.45
CA GLY A 71 22.98 2.29 -13.75
C GLY A 71 21.82 3.21 -14.06
N ALA A 72 21.33 3.16 -15.30
CA ALA A 72 20.20 3.97 -15.71
C ALA A 72 19.01 3.63 -14.81
N GLY A 73 18.31 4.66 -14.33
CA GLY A 73 17.13 4.46 -13.50
C GLY A 73 16.08 3.62 -14.24
N GLN A 74 15.52 2.64 -13.57
CA GLN A 74 14.52 1.73 -14.11
C GLN A 74 13.11 2.25 -13.81
N LYS A 75 12.25 2.33 -14.83
CA LYS A 75 10.84 2.60 -14.61
C LYS A 75 10.16 1.38 -14.04
N VAL A 76 9.40 1.58 -12.95
CA VAL A 76 8.56 0.56 -12.30
C VAL A 76 7.10 0.89 -12.61
N ALA A 77 6.32 -0.09 -13.03
CA ALA A 77 4.90 0.10 -13.28
C ALA A 77 4.17 0.47 -11.99
N MET A 78 3.24 1.42 -12.08
CA MET A 78 2.42 1.83 -10.95
C MET A 78 1.30 0.81 -10.72
N THR A 79 1.17 0.32 -9.49
CA THR A 79 0.10 -0.58 -9.06
C THR A 79 -0.81 0.14 -8.07
N ALA A 80 -2.12 -0.03 -8.20
CA ALA A 80 -3.09 0.46 -7.23
C ALA A 80 -3.30 -0.58 -6.12
N PRO A 81 -3.56 -0.20 -4.88
CA PRO A 81 -3.73 1.17 -4.38
C PRO A 81 -2.45 1.85 -3.89
N VAL A 82 -2.57 3.15 -3.59
CA VAL A 82 -1.65 3.85 -2.66
C VAL A 82 -2.17 3.64 -1.26
N ILE A 83 -1.34 3.09 -0.37
CA ILE A 83 -1.69 2.72 1.00
C ILE A 83 -1.12 3.76 1.97
N GLN A 84 -1.90 4.18 2.95
CA GLN A 84 -1.48 5.07 4.05
C GLN A 84 -1.94 4.51 5.38
N HIS A 85 -1.06 4.49 6.37
CA HIS A 85 -1.38 4.09 7.75
C HIS A 85 -0.57 4.90 8.76
N THR A 86 -1.06 4.96 10.00
CA THR A 86 -0.36 5.62 11.11
C THR A 86 0.82 4.77 11.57
N THR A 87 1.94 5.41 11.87
CA THR A 87 3.11 4.76 12.48
C THR A 87 3.04 4.84 14.01
N GLN A 88 3.82 4.00 14.71
CA GLN A 88 3.90 4.04 16.18
C GLN A 88 4.48 5.34 16.72
N GLU A 89 5.27 6.06 15.92
CA GLU A 89 5.92 7.33 16.27
C GLU A 89 5.01 8.55 16.02
N GLY A 90 3.75 8.34 15.58
CA GLY A 90 2.76 9.40 15.38
C GLY A 90 2.77 10.04 13.98
N GLY A 91 3.58 9.55 13.05
CA GLY A 91 3.57 9.95 11.64
C GLY A 91 2.68 9.04 10.77
N TYR A 92 2.83 9.19 9.47
CA TYR A 92 2.15 8.33 8.48
C TYR A 92 3.16 7.65 7.57
N ALA A 93 3.02 6.34 7.40
CA ALA A 93 3.67 5.61 6.32
C ALA A 93 2.75 5.59 5.10
N VAL A 94 3.31 5.91 3.95
CA VAL A 94 2.61 5.86 2.65
C VAL A 94 3.37 4.93 1.74
N ALA A 95 2.69 3.99 1.14
CA ALA A 95 3.30 2.95 0.33
C ALA A 95 2.65 2.81 -1.05
N PHE A 96 3.49 2.56 -2.06
CA PHE A 96 3.07 2.03 -3.36
C PHE A 96 3.28 0.53 -3.38
N VAL A 97 2.24 -0.21 -3.73
CA VAL A 97 2.37 -1.63 -4.03
C VAL A 97 3.13 -1.77 -5.34
N LEU A 98 4.19 -2.56 -5.36
CA LEU A 98 4.94 -2.84 -6.58
C LEU A 98 4.26 -3.97 -7.38
N PRO A 99 4.56 -4.11 -8.70
CA PRO A 99 3.99 -5.17 -9.52
C PRO A 99 4.10 -6.55 -8.89
N ALA A 100 3.08 -7.38 -9.03
CA ALA A 100 3.02 -8.71 -8.38
C ALA A 100 4.18 -9.65 -8.77
N SER A 101 4.79 -9.42 -9.93
CA SER A 101 5.96 -10.16 -10.40
C SER A 101 7.29 -9.71 -9.78
N MET A 102 7.30 -8.62 -8.99
CA MET A 102 8.51 -8.03 -8.44
C MET A 102 8.80 -8.57 -7.04
N THR A 103 10.00 -9.09 -6.83
CA THR A 103 10.52 -9.46 -5.50
C THR A 103 11.33 -8.31 -4.91
N GLU A 104 11.58 -8.34 -3.61
CA GLU A 104 12.37 -7.31 -2.93
C GLU A 104 13.80 -7.23 -3.46
N GLU A 105 14.40 -8.39 -3.80
CA GLU A 105 15.75 -8.47 -4.37
C GLU A 105 15.82 -7.94 -5.80
N ALA A 106 14.72 -8.07 -6.57
CA ALA A 106 14.62 -7.59 -7.95
C ALA A 106 14.19 -6.12 -8.04
N ALA A 107 13.61 -5.56 -6.97
CA ALA A 107 13.21 -4.17 -6.92
C ALA A 107 14.45 -3.25 -7.04
N PRO A 108 14.40 -2.21 -7.90
CA PRO A 108 15.50 -1.25 -8.01
C PRO A 108 15.81 -0.61 -6.65
N GLU A 109 17.08 -0.33 -6.39
CA GLU A 109 17.51 0.35 -5.17
C GLU A 109 17.11 1.83 -5.22
N PRO A 110 16.37 2.35 -4.22
CA PRO A 110 16.03 3.78 -4.16
C PRO A 110 17.30 4.64 -4.09
N THR A 111 17.31 5.78 -4.79
CA THR A 111 18.37 6.79 -4.63
C THR A 111 18.03 7.82 -3.54
N ASP A 112 16.75 7.93 -3.19
CA ASP A 112 16.28 8.76 -2.08
C ASP A 112 16.27 7.92 -0.79
N PRO A 113 17.02 8.32 0.26
CA PRO A 113 17.12 7.55 1.50
C PRO A 113 15.80 7.48 2.30
N ARG A 114 14.81 8.30 1.96
CA ARG A 114 13.47 8.28 2.56
C ARG A 114 12.60 7.13 2.04
N VAL A 115 12.92 6.61 0.85
CA VAL A 115 12.20 5.50 0.24
C VAL A 115 12.83 4.19 0.70
N SER A 116 12.04 3.33 1.32
CA SER A 116 12.43 1.97 1.67
C SER A 116 11.64 0.95 0.85
N ILE A 117 12.27 -0.18 0.57
CA ILE A 117 11.62 -1.33 -0.08
C ILE A 117 11.50 -2.42 0.95
N ARG A 118 10.31 -3.01 1.07
CA ARG A 118 10.09 -4.14 1.96
C ARG A 118 9.03 -5.09 1.46
N THR A 119 9.12 -6.33 1.87
CA THR A 119 8.11 -7.36 1.66
C THR A 119 7.06 -7.28 2.77
N VAL A 120 5.79 -7.24 2.38
CA VAL A 120 4.64 -7.40 3.27
C VAL A 120 4.22 -8.87 3.22
N PRO A 121 4.12 -9.56 4.37
CA PRO A 121 3.68 -10.96 4.41
C PRO A 121 2.23 -11.11 3.95
N PRO A 122 1.79 -12.34 3.60
CA PRO A 122 0.39 -12.60 3.31
C PRO A 122 -0.49 -12.21 4.50
N SER A 123 -1.68 -11.70 4.22
CA SER A 123 -2.63 -11.35 5.27
C SER A 123 -4.08 -11.59 4.87
N LEU A 124 -4.91 -11.83 5.87
CA LEU A 124 -6.36 -11.84 5.75
C LEU A 124 -6.86 -10.47 6.23
N ALA A 125 -7.63 -9.77 5.41
CA ALA A 125 -8.10 -8.43 5.75
C ALA A 125 -9.57 -8.20 5.39
N ALA A 126 -10.25 -7.47 6.25
CA ALA A 126 -11.56 -6.93 5.98
C ALA A 126 -11.44 -5.60 5.24
N VAL A 127 -12.23 -5.42 4.22
CA VAL A 127 -12.16 -4.27 3.32
C VAL A 127 -13.54 -3.66 3.14
N ALA A 128 -13.69 -2.40 3.56
CA ALA A 128 -14.88 -1.58 3.29
C ALA A 128 -14.57 -0.56 2.20
N ARG A 129 -15.35 -0.58 1.12
CA ARG A 129 -15.24 0.36 0.00
C ARG A 129 -16.18 1.53 0.17
N TYR A 130 -15.68 2.73 -0.10
CA TYR A 130 -16.49 3.94 -0.10
C TYR A 130 -16.03 4.95 -1.16
N SER A 131 -16.85 5.96 -1.42
CA SER A 131 -16.52 7.10 -2.28
C SER A 131 -16.40 8.35 -1.43
N GLY A 132 -15.60 9.31 -1.87
CA GLY A 132 -15.51 10.58 -1.15
C GLY A 132 -14.14 11.24 -1.22
N ARG A 133 -14.02 12.33 -0.44
CA ARG A 133 -12.79 13.10 -0.29
C ARG A 133 -11.74 12.30 0.49
N TRP A 134 -10.48 12.61 0.24
CA TRP A 134 -9.34 12.08 0.99
C TRP A 134 -9.11 12.92 2.26
N SER A 135 -10.06 12.89 3.16
CA SER A 135 -9.96 13.58 4.45
C SER A 135 -9.88 12.58 5.61
N GLN A 136 -9.20 12.99 6.67
CA GLN A 136 -9.08 12.21 7.90
C GLN A 136 -10.44 11.85 8.46
N ASP A 137 -11.35 12.82 8.61
CA ASP A 137 -12.72 12.59 9.13
C ASP A 137 -13.50 11.55 8.34
N SER A 138 -13.37 11.57 7.00
CA SER A 138 -14.05 10.58 6.15
C SER A 138 -13.47 9.19 6.35
N TYR A 139 -12.15 9.08 6.42
CA TYR A 139 -11.47 7.83 6.69
C TYR A 139 -11.82 7.27 8.07
N GLU A 140 -11.74 8.06 9.11
CA GLU A 140 -12.04 7.66 10.50
C GLU A 140 -13.47 7.17 10.69
N ARG A 141 -14.45 7.83 10.07
CA ARG A 141 -15.85 7.36 10.10
C ARG A 141 -16.01 5.98 9.48
N HIS A 142 -15.43 5.76 8.30
CA HIS A 142 -15.54 4.46 7.63
C HIS A 142 -14.73 3.39 8.34
N CYS A 143 -13.59 3.76 8.94
CA CYS A 143 -12.79 2.88 9.77
C CYS A 143 -13.58 2.42 11.01
N SER A 144 -14.19 3.36 11.74
CA SER A 144 -15.02 3.04 12.92
C SER A 144 -16.21 2.15 12.55
N SER A 145 -16.87 2.43 11.41
CA SER A 145 -17.97 1.60 10.92
C SER A 145 -17.52 0.18 10.59
N LEU A 146 -16.34 0.02 9.98
CA LEU A 146 -15.78 -1.30 9.68
C LEU A 146 -15.42 -2.05 10.95
N LEU A 147 -14.75 -1.40 11.92
CA LEU A 147 -14.39 -2.04 13.19
C LEU A 147 -15.62 -2.51 13.95
N TYR A 148 -16.69 -1.70 13.99
CA TYR A 148 -17.96 -2.10 14.59
C TYR A 148 -18.59 -3.32 13.88
N ALA A 149 -18.56 -3.35 12.55
CA ALA A 149 -19.07 -4.48 11.78
C ALA A 149 -18.25 -5.76 12.01
N LEU A 150 -16.92 -5.65 12.16
CA LEU A 150 -16.06 -6.78 12.50
C LEU A 150 -16.40 -7.36 13.87
N GLU A 151 -16.59 -6.50 14.87
CA GLU A 151 -16.98 -6.94 16.23
C GLU A 151 -18.34 -7.67 16.21
N ALA A 152 -19.33 -7.15 15.48
CA ALA A 152 -20.64 -7.79 15.32
C ALA A 152 -20.57 -9.19 14.67
N GLU A 153 -19.60 -9.41 13.78
CA GLU A 153 -19.36 -10.70 13.13
C GLU A 153 -18.38 -11.61 13.91
N GLY A 154 -17.90 -11.17 15.06
CA GLY A 154 -16.94 -11.92 15.89
C GLY A 154 -15.54 -12.01 15.26
N LEU A 155 -15.20 -11.10 14.35
CA LEU A 155 -13.89 -11.03 13.73
C LEU A 155 -12.97 -10.08 14.50
N LYS A 156 -11.81 -10.58 14.90
CA LYS A 156 -10.82 -9.80 15.67
C LYS A 156 -9.93 -9.00 14.72
N ALA A 157 -10.01 -7.67 14.80
CA ALA A 157 -9.09 -6.78 14.09
C ALA A 157 -7.68 -6.89 14.67
N VAL A 158 -6.66 -6.91 13.80
CA VAL A 158 -5.24 -6.94 14.17
C VAL A 158 -4.48 -5.85 13.42
N GLY A 159 -3.45 -5.29 14.07
CA GLY A 159 -2.61 -4.26 13.48
C GLY A 159 -3.31 -2.91 13.30
N THR A 160 -2.68 -2.06 12.49
CA THR A 160 -3.14 -0.70 12.22
C THR A 160 -4.02 -0.64 10.98
N PRO A 161 -5.23 -0.05 11.04
CA PRO A 161 -6.06 0.18 9.87
C PRO A 161 -5.34 0.99 8.79
N ARG A 162 -5.61 0.67 7.52
CA ARG A 162 -4.98 1.29 6.36
C ARG A 162 -6.02 1.98 5.49
N PHE A 163 -5.64 3.15 4.96
CA PHE A 163 -6.39 3.87 3.95
C PHE A 163 -5.81 3.56 2.57
N ALA A 164 -6.62 3.04 1.66
CA ALA A 164 -6.23 2.68 0.30
C ALA A 164 -6.92 3.57 -0.73
N ARG A 165 -6.13 4.23 -1.59
CA ARG A 165 -6.57 5.15 -2.64
C ARG A 165 -6.33 4.53 -4.00
N PHE A 166 -7.36 4.46 -4.83
CA PHE A 166 -7.28 3.80 -6.15
C PHE A 166 -7.26 4.79 -7.31
N ASP A 167 -7.67 6.02 -7.08
CA ASP A 167 -7.88 6.99 -8.14
C ASP A 167 -6.89 8.17 -8.08
N PRO A 168 -6.64 8.82 -9.22
CA PRO A 168 -5.81 10.01 -9.28
C PRO A 168 -6.52 11.24 -8.69
N PRO A 169 -5.78 12.27 -8.25
CA PRO A 169 -6.33 13.44 -7.57
C PRO A 169 -7.27 14.29 -8.43
N PHE A 170 -7.17 14.23 -9.76
CA PHE A 170 -8.03 14.96 -10.69
C PHE A 170 -9.40 14.29 -10.92
N LYS A 171 -9.61 13.03 -10.49
CA LYS A 171 -10.93 12.40 -10.55
C LYS A 171 -11.89 13.09 -9.58
N PRO A 172 -13.13 13.40 -9.98
CA PRO A 172 -14.13 14.00 -9.10
C PRO A 172 -14.25 13.19 -7.80
N TRP A 173 -14.25 13.88 -6.66
CA TRP A 173 -14.18 13.25 -5.35
C TRP A 173 -15.31 12.23 -5.10
N PHE A 174 -16.52 12.48 -5.59
CA PHE A 174 -17.69 11.61 -5.42
C PHE A 174 -17.62 10.33 -6.28
N LEU A 175 -16.70 10.26 -7.27
CA LEU A 175 -16.45 9.07 -8.10
C LEU A 175 -15.20 8.30 -7.67
N ARG A 176 -14.44 8.82 -6.70
CA ARG A 176 -13.21 8.15 -6.23
C ARG A 176 -13.55 6.88 -5.49
N ARG A 177 -12.78 5.83 -5.75
CA ARG A 177 -12.76 4.60 -4.98
C ARG A 177 -11.73 4.72 -3.86
N ASN A 178 -12.21 4.62 -2.65
CA ASN A 178 -11.39 4.51 -1.44
C ASN A 178 -11.74 3.21 -0.73
N GLU A 179 -10.80 2.66 0.01
CA GLU A 179 -11.05 1.50 0.85
C GLU A 179 -10.40 1.71 2.23
N VAL A 180 -11.09 1.28 3.27
CA VAL A 180 -10.50 1.00 4.58
C VAL A 180 -10.15 -0.46 4.60
N VAL A 181 -8.92 -0.78 4.99
CA VAL A 181 -8.41 -2.15 5.07
C VAL A 181 -7.94 -2.40 6.50
N VAL A 182 -8.46 -3.44 7.12
CA VAL A 182 -8.12 -3.85 8.49
C VAL A 182 -7.76 -5.33 8.46
N ASP A 183 -6.53 -5.66 8.86
CA ASP A 183 -6.16 -7.07 8.98
C ASP A 183 -6.97 -7.73 10.11
N VAL A 184 -7.34 -8.98 9.91
CA VAL A 184 -8.09 -9.77 10.89
C VAL A 184 -7.31 -11.05 11.21
N ASP A 185 -7.54 -11.57 12.42
CA ASP A 185 -6.95 -12.84 12.84
C ASP A 185 -7.39 -13.96 11.90
N GLU A 186 -6.44 -14.78 11.44
CA GLU A 186 -6.73 -15.93 10.56
C GLU A 186 -7.49 -17.05 11.27
N ASN A 187 -7.58 -16.98 12.61
CA ASN A 187 -8.22 -18.01 13.43
C ASN A 187 -9.38 -17.43 14.27
N PRO A 188 -10.52 -17.03 13.62
CA PRO A 188 -11.68 -16.55 14.37
C PRO A 188 -12.32 -17.75 15.10
N GLY A 189 -11.90 -18.02 16.34
CA GLY A 189 -12.58 -19.01 17.15
C GLY A 189 -11.74 -20.03 17.92
N ALA A 190 -10.45 -19.82 18.13
CA ALA A 190 -9.75 -20.53 19.20
C ALA A 190 -10.06 -19.79 20.52
N PRO A 191 -10.83 -20.35 21.46
CA PRO A 191 -10.96 -19.76 22.79
C PRO A 191 -9.59 -19.83 23.49
N GLU A 192 -9.20 -18.72 24.15
CA GLU A 192 -8.09 -18.70 25.08
C GLU A 192 -8.28 -19.70 26.20
#